data_16da5152df3bdd151c1d91d2c1878ced
#
_entry.id   16da5152df3bdd151c1d91d2c1878ced
#
_cell.length_a   1.000
_cell.length_b   1.000
_cell.length_c   1.000
_cell.angle_alpha   90.00
_cell.angle_beta   90.00
_cell.angle_gamma   90.00
#
_symmetry.space_group_name_H-M   'P 1'
#
loop_
_entity.id
_entity.type
_entity.pdbx_description
1 polymer ?
#
loop_
_entity_poly.entity_id
_entity_poly.type
_entity_poly.pdbx_seq_one_letter_code
_entity_poly.pdbx_strand_id
1 'polypeptide(L)'
;MLTYLWVAIGGALGSMARYWMAGAVAAITGAEFPWGTILINILGSFVIGVVAALSGPDSRVPVPGDIRAFIMVGICGGYTTFSAFSLQTLELARGREWLQAGGNIVLSVVLCLIAVWLGYRLGAVLGNPERQS
;
A
#
# COMPACT_ATOMS: atom_id res chain seq x y z
N MET A 1 -19.84 13.92 7.57
CA MET A 1 -19.31 15.04 6.73
C MET A 1 -17.80 15.24 6.96
N LEU A 2 -17.35 15.36 8.21
CA LEU A 2 -15.92 15.57 8.52
C LEU A 2 -15.02 14.41 8.06
N THR A 3 -15.46 13.16 8.19
CA THR A 3 -14.73 11.98 7.73
C THR A 3 -14.42 12.01 6.22
N TYR A 4 -15.37 12.47 5.38
CA TYR A 4 -15.12 12.63 3.95
C TYR A 4 -14.03 13.65 3.65
N LEU A 5 -13.97 14.74 4.42
CA LEU A 5 -12.90 15.74 4.29
C LEU A 5 -11.53 15.14 4.64
N TRP A 6 -11.46 14.38 5.74
CA TRP A 6 -10.24 13.67 6.11
C TRP A 6 -9.79 12.68 5.05
N VAL A 7 -10.72 11.91 4.49
CA VAL A 7 -10.42 10.97 3.38
C VAL A 7 -9.94 11.72 2.14
N ALA A 8 -10.55 12.86 1.80
CA ALA A 8 -10.13 13.67 0.66
C ALA A 8 -8.72 14.22 0.83
N ILE A 9 -8.39 14.78 2.00
CA ILE A 9 -7.04 15.27 2.32
C ILE A 9 -6.03 14.13 2.28
N GLY A 10 -6.32 13.02 2.94
CA GLY A 10 -5.46 11.83 2.93
C GLY A 10 -5.24 11.29 1.53
N GLY A 11 -6.31 11.22 0.71
CA GLY A 11 -6.24 10.77 -0.68
C GLY A 11 -5.38 11.68 -1.56
N ALA A 12 -5.48 12.99 -1.39
CA ALA A 12 -4.63 13.96 -2.08
C ALA A 12 -3.15 13.75 -1.71
N LEU A 13 -2.84 13.65 -0.41
CA LEU A 13 -1.47 13.41 0.07
C LEU A 13 -0.93 12.06 -0.41
N GLY A 14 -1.72 10.99 -0.31
CA GLY A 14 -1.35 9.66 -0.80
C GLY A 14 -1.08 9.63 -2.29
N SER A 15 -1.95 10.25 -3.10
CA SER A 15 -1.79 10.31 -4.56
C SER A 15 -0.57 11.11 -4.99
N MET A 16 -0.28 12.23 -4.31
CA MET A 16 0.93 13.03 -4.56
C MET A 16 2.20 12.24 -4.20
N ALA A 17 2.22 11.57 -3.05
CA ALA A 17 3.33 10.73 -2.63
C ALA A 17 3.55 9.57 -3.61
N ARG A 18 2.49 8.92 -4.10
CA ARG A 18 2.55 7.89 -5.13
C ARG A 18 3.19 8.41 -6.42
N TYR A 19 2.72 9.54 -6.91
CA TYR A 19 3.22 10.13 -8.16
C TYR A 19 4.71 10.44 -8.05
N TRP A 20 5.12 11.05 -6.94
CA TRP A 20 6.52 11.34 -6.65
C TRP A 20 7.38 10.06 -6.58
N MET A 21 6.93 9.06 -5.81
CA MET A 21 7.66 7.80 -5.64
C MET A 21 7.79 7.04 -6.96
N ALA A 22 6.74 7.00 -7.78
CA ALA A 22 6.78 6.35 -9.09
C ALA A 22 7.85 6.98 -9.99
N GLY A 23 7.91 8.32 -10.02
CA GLY A 23 8.93 9.06 -10.77
C GLY A 23 10.34 8.83 -10.23
N ALA A 24 10.52 8.86 -8.91
CA ALA A 24 11.82 8.64 -8.27
C ALA A 24 12.36 7.23 -8.55
N VAL A 25 11.51 6.20 -8.46
CA VAL A 25 11.93 4.83 -8.76
C VAL A 25 12.23 4.66 -10.25
N ALA A 26 11.40 5.19 -11.14
CA ALA A 26 11.64 5.12 -12.59
C ALA A 26 12.94 5.81 -13.01
N ALA A 27 13.33 6.90 -12.34
CA ALA A 27 14.60 7.58 -12.58
C ALA A 27 15.82 6.69 -12.26
N ILE A 28 15.68 5.73 -11.33
CA ILE A 28 16.75 4.82 -10.91
C ILE A 28 16.71 3.51 -11.70
N THR A 29 15.53 2.93 -11.89
CA THR A 29 15.37 1.58 -12.46
C THR A 29 15.04 1.56 -13.95
N GLY A 30 14.72 2.72 -14.54
CA GLY A 30 14.11 2.81 -15.87
C GLY A 30 12.60 2.53 -15.82
N ALA A 31 11.95 2.65 -16.98
CA ALA A 31 10.51 2.52 -17.12
C ALA A 31 10.07 1.17 -17.77
N GLU A 32 11.01 0.27 -18.08
CA GLU A 32 10.74 -0.98 -18.79
C GLU A 32 9.90 -1.96 -17.95
N PHE A 33 10.15 -2.01 -16.65
CA PHE A 33 9.42 -2.85 -15.72
C PHE A 33 8.85 -2.01 -14.56
N PRO A 34 7.62 -2.27 -14.08
CA PRO A 34 6.90 -1.38 -13.15
C PRO A 34 7.36 -1.48 -11.69
N TRP A 35 8.66 -1.38 -11.43
CA TRP A 35 9.23 -1.43 -10.07
C TRP A 35 8.62 -0.38 -9.13
N GLY A 36 8.32 0.80 -9.65
CA GLY A 36 7.70 1.88 -8.87
C GLY A 36 6.34 1.47 -8.31
N THR A 37 5.47 0.91 -9.15
CA THR A 37 4.14 0.46 -8.75
C THR A 37 4.21 -0.72 -7.76
N ILE A 38 5.12 -1.66 -7.98
CA ILE A 38 5.36 -2.78 -7.06
C ILE A 38 5.76 -2.25 -5.69
N LEU A 39 6.77 -1.37 -5.62
CA LEU A 39 7.26 -0.81 -4.36
C LEU A 39 6.18 0.01 -3.63
N ILE A 40 5.44 0.84 -4.35
CA ILE A 40 4.34 1.63 -3.81
C ILE A 40 3.29 0.73 -3.15
N ASN A 41 2.88 -0.33 -3.84
CA ASN A 41 1.87 -1.25 -3.33
C ASN A 41 2.40 -2.09 -2.14
N ILE A 42 3.68 -2.47 -2.13
CA ILE A 42 4.32 -3.15 -1.00
C ILE A 42 4.31 -2.25 0.24
N LEU A 43 4.80 -1.01 0.12
CA LEU A 43 4.86 -0.06 1.23
C LEU A 43 3.48 0.28 1.77
N GLY A 44 2.51 0.55 0.88
CA GLY A 44 1.14 0.81 1.29
C GLY A 44 0.48 -0.39 1.96
N SER A 45 0.73 -1.62 1.48
CA SER A 45 0.25 -2.86 2.09
C SER A 45 0.84 -3.09 3.48
N PHE A 46 2.12 -2.77 3.66
CA PHE A 46 2.75 -2.82 4.99
C PHE A 46 2.11 -1.83 5.96
N VAL A 47 1.99 -0.56 5.55
CA VAL A 47 1.42 0.49 6.40
C VAL A 47 -0.04 0.19 6.77
N ILE A 48 -0.87 -0.24 5.81
CA ILE A 48 -2.27 -0.56 6.10
C ILE A 48 -2.38 -1.74 7.06
N GLY A 49 -1.48 -2.71 6.98
CA GLY A 49 -1.39 -3.83 7.92
C GLY A 49 -1.09 -3.37 9.35
N VAL A 50 -0.10 -2.49 9.52
CA VAL A 50 0.24 -1.90 10.84
C VAL A 50 -0.96 -1.15 11.42
N VAL A 51 -1.57 -0.27 10.63
CA VAL A 51 -2.71 0.55 11.10
C VAL A 51 -3.94 -0.32 11.41
N ALA A 52 -4.20 -1.34 10.62
CA ALA A 52 -5.30 -2.27 10.87
C ALA A 52 -5.15 -2.98 12.22
N ALA A 53 -3.95 -3.45 12.55
CA ALA A 53 -3.68 -4.09 13.83
C ALA A 53 -3.75 -3.09 15.01
N LEU A 54 -3.17 -1.90 14.85
CA LEU A 54 -3.19 -0.86 15.89
C LEU A 54 -4.61 -0.32 16.17
N SER A 55 -5.50 -0.33 15.19
CA SER A 55 -6.86 0.17 15.31
C SER A 55 -7.91 -0.94 15.45
N GLY A 56 -7.47 -2.18 15.64
CA GLY A 56 -8.34 -3.34 15.84
C GLY A 56 -8.92 -3.41 17.26
N PRO A 57 -9.94 -4.28 17.48
CA PRO A 57 -10.62 -4.42 18.77
C PRO A 57 -9.69 -4.93 19.89
N ASP A 58 -8.63 -5.65 19.53
CA ASP A 58 -7.65 -6.20 20.50
C ASP A 58 -6.51 -5.22 20.81
N SER A 59 -6.51 -4.04 20.21
CA SER A 59 -5.48 -3.04 20.45
C SER A 59 -5.78 -2.21 21.69
N ARG A 60 -4.75 -1.93 22.49
CA ARG A 60 -4.81 -0.99 23.60
C ARG A 60 -4.69 0.49 23.18
N VAL A 61 -4.39 0.73 21.91
CA VAL A 61 -4.28 2.08 21.34
C VAL A 61 -5.63 2.50 20.79
N PRO A 62 -6.32 3.47 21.42
CA PRO A 62 -7.59 3.96 20.91
C PRO A 62 -7.33 4.85 19.67
N VAL A 63 -7.64 4.35 18.49
CA VAL A 63 -7.56 5.13 17.24
C VAL A 63 -8.97 5.60 16.86
N PRO A 64 -9.25 6.91 16.87
CA PRO A 64 -10.53 7.45 16.43
C PRO A 64 -10.86 7.03 14.98
N GLY A 65 -12.14 6.78 14.70
CA GLY A 65 -12.61 6.33 13.40
C GLY A 65 -12.21 7.25 12.24
N ASP A 66 -12.22 8.56 12.46
CA ASP A 66 -11.82 9.55 11.45
C ASP A 66 -10.33 9.47 11.12
N ILE A 67 -9.46 9.26 12.13
CA ILE A 67 -8.03 9.08 11.93
C ILE A 67 -7.76 7.77 11.20
N ARG A 68 -8.47 6.70 11.56
CA ARG A 68 -8.39 5.42 10.86
C ARG A 68 -8.78 5.57 9.39
N ALA A 69 -9.91 6.24 9.10
CA ALA A 69 -10.36 6.51 7.74
C ALA A 69 -9.37 7.38 6.96
N PHE A 70 -8.83 8.43 7.58
CA PHE A 70 -7.80 9.29 6.99
C PHE A 70 -6.58 8.50 6.54
N ILE A 71 -6.06 7.60 7.39
CA ILE A 71 -4.85 6.84 7.06
C ILE A 71 -5.16 5.70 6.08
N MET A 72 -6.14 4.84 6.39
CA MET A 72 -6.37 3.62 5.61
C MET A 72 -7.05 3.90 4.27
N VAL A 73 -8.12 4.67 4.27
CA VAL A 73 -8.89 4.97 3.05
C VAL A 73 -8.25 6.15 2.30
N GLY A 74 -7.88 7.22 3.02
CA GLY A 74 -7.26 8.39 2.43
C GLY A 74 -5.82 8.10 1.99
N ILE A 75 -4.87 8.09 2.92
CA ILE A 75 -3.45 7.99 2.58
C ILE A 75 -3.12 6.68 1.87
N CYS A 76 -3.39 5.52 2.46
CA CYS A 76 -3.05 4.23 1.85
C CYS A 76 -3.84 3.99 0.56
N GLY A 77 -5.14 4.32 0.54
CA GLY A 77 -5.98 4.17 -0.65
C GLY A 77 -5.55 5.09 -1.80
N GLY A 78 -5.13 6.33 -1.51
CA GLY A 78 -4.55 7.24 -2.50
C GLY A 78 -3.15 6.86 -2.96
N TYR A 79 -2.33 6.31 -2.05
CA TYR A 79 -0.95 5.92 -2.33
C TYR A 79 -0.84 4.64 -3.15
N THR A 80 -1.61 3.59 -2.83
CA THR A 80 -1.60 2.31 -3.55
C THR A 80 -2.43 2.38 -4.84
N THR A 81 -2.18 1.46 -5.78
CA THR A 81 -2.93 1.46 -7.04
C THR A 81 -2.98 0.08 -7.68
N PHE A 82 -4.17 -0.49 -7.75
CA PHE A 82 -4.43 -1.69 -8.52
C PHE A 82 -4.63 -1.39 -10.02
N SER A 83 -5.20 -0.23 -10.35
CA SER A 83 -5.44 0.16 -11.74
C SER A 83 -4.15 0.38 -12.54
N ALA A 84 -3.13 1.02 -11.94
CA ALA A 84 -1.83 1.15 -12.59
C ALA A 84 -1.15 -0.21 -12.78
N PHE A 85 -1.19 -1.08 -11.78
CA PHE A 85 -0.72 -2.47 -11.89
C PHE A 85 -1.40 -3.22 -13.03
N SER A 86 -2.72 -3.12 -13.14
CA SER A 86 -3.49 -3.79 -14.18
C SER A 86 -3.13 -3.27 -15.57
N LEU A 87 -3.04 -1.95 -15.74
CA LEU A 87 -2.68 -1.32 -17.01
C LEU A 87 -1.26 -1.71 -17.45
N GLN A 88 -0.28 -1.61 -16.56
CA GLN A 88 1.11 -1.96 -16.84
C GLN A 88 1.27 -3.44 -17.18
N THR A 89 0.55 -4.33 -16.49
CA THR A 89 0.52 -5.77 -16.84
C THR A 89 -0.02 -5.99 -18.23
N LEU A 90 -1.11 -5.31 -18.59
CA LEU A 90 -1.69 -5.38 -19.94
C LEU A 90 -0.72 -4.86 -21.01
N GLU A 91 -0.03 -3.75 -20.74
CA GLU A 91 0.96 -3.17 -21.66
C GLU A 91 2.13 -4.12 -21.91
N LEU A 92 2.67 -4.76 -20.87
CA LEU A 92 3.70 -5.80 -21.00
C LEU A 92 3.20 -6.98 -21.86
N ALA A 93 1.98 -7.46 -21.61
CA ALA A 93 1.39 -8.55 -22.37
C ALA A 93 1.17 -8.18 -23.87
N ARG A 94 0.72 -6.95 -24.14
CA ARG A 94 0.57 -6.43 -25.52
C ARG A 94 1.91 -6.26 -26.23
N GLY A 95 2.96 -5.92 -25.50
CA GLY A 95 4.34 -5.90 -25.96
C GLY A 95 4.95 -7.29 -26.18
N ARG A 96 4.20 -8.36 -25.91
CA ARG A 96 4.65 -9.78 -25.93
C ARG A 96 5.71 -10.11 -24.88
N GLU A 97 5.85 -9.25 -23.86
CA GLU A 97 6.73 -9.46 -22.71
C GLU A 97 6.04 -10.34 -21.63
N TRP A 98 5.65 -11.56 -22.03
CA TRP A 98 4.83 -12.45 -21.22
C TRP A 98 5.48 -12.81 -19.87
N LEU A 99 6.81 -12.99 -19.86
CA LEU A 99 7.54 -13.29 -18.64
C LEU A 99 7.50 -12.10 -17.67
N GLN A 100 7.64 -10.87 -18.17
CA GLN A 100 7.56 -9.67 -17.38
C GLN A 100 6.13 -9.42 -16.88
N ALA A 101 5.12 -9.64 -17.72
CA ALA A 101 3.72 -9.54 -17.31
C ALA A 101 3.39 -10.53 -16.18
N GLY A 102 3.77 -11.80 -16.34
CA GLY A 102 3.63 -12.82 -15.29
C GLY A 102 4.44 -12.49 -14.03
N GLY A 103 5.66 -12.02 -14.20
CA GLY A 103 6.52 -11.56 -13.12
C GLY A 103 5.90 -10.40 -12.31
N ASN A 104 5.33 -9.39 -13.00
CA ASN A 104 4.64 -8.30 -12.34
C ASN A 104 3.45 -8.79 -11.50
N ILE A 105 2.65 -9.71 -12.02
CA ILE A 105 1.52 -10.29 -11.29
C ILE A 105 2.01 -11.02 -10.04
N VAL A 106 2.95 -11.95 -10.18
CA VAL A 106 3.43 -12.79 -9.08
C VAL A 106 4.13 -11.94 -8.01
N LEU A 107 5.05 -11.07 -8.40
CA LEU A 107 5.78 -10.21 -7.47
C LEU A 107 4.82 -9.27 -6.72
N SER A 108 3.92 -8.59 -7.42
CA SER A 108 2.98 -7.67 -6.79
C SER A 108 2.08 -8.39 -5.78
N VAL A 109 1.46 -9.51 -6.16
CA VAL A 109 0.53 -10.23 -5.27
C VAL A 109 1.28 -10.83 -4.08
N VAL A 110 2.36 -11.57 -4.31
CA VAL A 110 3.08 -12.27 -3.24
C VAL A 110 3.73 -11.28 -2.27
N LEU A 111 4.42 -10.27 -2.78
CA LEU A 111 5.12 -9.32 -1.92
C LEU A 111 4.16 -8.40 -1.16
N CYS A 112 3.02 -8.01 -1.75
CA CYS A 112 2.01 -7.23 -1.04
C CYS A 112 1.32 -8.04 0.08
N LEU A 113 1.03 -9.34 -0.16
CA LEU A 113 0.48 -10.21 0.88
C LEU A 113 1.47 -10.45 2.02
N ILE A 114 2.74 -10.65 1.72
CA ILE A 114 3.80 -10.73 2.74
C ILE A 114 3.91 -9.42 3.50
N ALA A 115 3.91 -8.29 2.80
CA ALA A 115 4.04 -6.97 3.40
C ALA A 115 2.89 -6.64 4.35
N VAL A 116 1.64 -6.90 3.97
CA VAL A 116 0.49 -6.65 4.84
C VAL A 116 0.50 -7.57 6.06
N TRP A 117 0.91 -8.83 5.89
CA TRP A 117 1.06 -9.76 7.01
C TRP A 117 2.14 -9.30 7.99
N LEU A 118 3.32 -8.91 7.51
CA LEU A 118 4.40 -8.38 8.35
C LEU A 118 3.97 -7.10 9.06
N GLY A 119 3.33 -6.17 8.34
CA GLY A 119 2.80 -4.95 8.93
C GLY A 119 1.77 -5.22 10.02
N TYR A 120 0.85 -6.16 9.79
CA TYR A 120 -0.14 -6.56 10.77
C TYR A 120 0.51 -7.18 12.03
N ARG A 121 1.50 -8.05 11.85
CA ARG A 121 2.26 -8.64 12.96
C ARG A 121 2.98 -7.56 13.78
N LEU A 122 3.64 -6.62 13.12
CA LEU A 122 4.30 -5.50 13.79
C LEU A 122 3.29 -4.64 14.56
N GLY A 123 2.18 -4.26 13.92
CA GLY A 123 1.13 -3.47 14.56
C GLY A 123 0.50 -4.18 15.77
N ALA A 124 0.31 -5.50 15.70
CA ALA A 124 -0.21 -6.29 16.81
C ALA A 124 0.75 -6.31 18.02
N VAL A 125 2.06 -6.42 17.77
CA VAL A 125 3.09 -6.34 18.83
C VAL A 125 3.10 -4.96 19.48
N LEU A 126 3.05 -3.90 18.68
CA LEU A 126 3.04 -2.51 19.18
C LEU A 126 1.74 -2.17 19.92
N GLY A 127 0.60 -2.69 19.46
CA GLY A 127 -0.71 -2.44 20.07
C GLY A 127 -0.98 -3.25 21.34
N ASN A 128 -0.34 -4.40 21.53
CA ASN A 128 -0.54 -5.26 22.70
C ASN A 128 0.72 -6.11 23.01
N PRO A 129 1.74 -5.52 23.63
CA PRO A 129 3.01 -6.19 23.88
C PRO A 129 2.93 -7.39 24.84
N GLU A 130 1.90 -7.47 25.68
CA GLU A 130 1.76 -8.53 26.69
C GLU A 130 1.24 -9.87 26.12
N ARG A 131 0.77 -9.93 24.90
CA ARG A 131 0.26 -11.16 24.29
C ARG A 131 1.34 -12.18 23.87
N GLN A 132 2.62 -11.85 24.11
CA GLN A 132 3.78 -12.67 23.72
C GLN A 132 4.53 -13.31 24.90
N SER A 133 4.07 -13.09 26.12
CA SER A 133 4.64 -13.74 27.34
C SER A 133 3.87 -14.99 27.75
#